data_4b60915aa6f97c907c4d589acba20e2d
#
_entry.id   4b60915aa6f97c907c4d589acba20e2d
#
_cell.length_a   1.000
_cell.length_b   1.000
_cell.length_c   1.000
_cell.angle_alpha   90.00
_cell.angle_beta   90.00
_cell.angle_gamma   90.00
#
_symmetry.space_group_name_H-M   'P 1'
#
loop_
_entity.id
_entity.type
_entity.pdbx_description
1 polymer ?
#
loop_
_entity_poly.entity_id
_entity_poly.type
_entity_poly.pdbx_seq_one_letter_code
_entity_poly.pdbx_strand_id
1 'polypeptide(L)'
;MHSQNLQEYVDFLRRALPEEDRIALSDAALERVARHALTVREATPWGRSIPEWIFRDYVLFPRVNDEFPEAWHAPIWESLRARLAGLSMIEAALEVNVWCAEHATYQSTDNRTAGPLTVLRRGCGRCGEESTLLTAALRAAGIPARQMYSPRWAHCDDNHAWVEVW
;
A
#
# COMPACT_ATOMS: atom_id res chain seq x y z
N MET A 1 -16.27 -4.07 21.02
CA MET A 1 -16.24 -3.25 19.79
C MET A 1 -15.06 -3.60 18.87
N HIS A 2 -13.81 -3.73 19.34
CA HIS A 2 -12.64 -4.04 18.46
C HIS A 2 -12.70 -5.40 17.75
N SER A 3 -13.23 -6.44 18.36
CA SER A 3 -13.28 -7.78 17.75
C SER A 3 -14.31 -7.91 16.61
N GLN A 4 -15.43 -7.21 16.69
CA GLN A 4 -16.43 -7.21 15.61
C GLN A 4 -15.91 -6.51 14.36
N ASN A 5 -15.26 -5.35 14.50
CA ASN A 5 -14.66 -4.66 13.38
C ASN A 5 -13.54 -5.45 12.70
N LEU A 6 -12.73 -6.17 13.47
CA LEU A 6 -11.66 -6.99 12.93
C LEU A 6 -12.22 -8.10 12.02
N GLN A 7 -13.25 -8.81 12.49
CA GLN A 7 -13.86 -9.89 11.71
C GLN A 7 -14.55 -9.35 10.45
N GLU A 8 -15.22 -8.21 10.51
CA GLU A 8 -15.81 -7.56 9.34
C GLU A 8 -14.77 -7.23 8.27
N TYR A 9 -13.58 -6.77 8.65
CA TYR A 9 -12.50 -6.48 7.71
C TYR A 9 -11.88 -7.73 7.11
N VAL A 10 -11.71 -8.79 7.88
CA VAL A 10 -11.26 -10.08 7.36
C VAL A 10 -12.28 -10.63 6.35
N ASP A 11 -13.57 -10.55 6.67
CA ASP A 11 -14.63 -11.01 5.77
C ASP A 11 -14.74 -10.14 4.51
N PHE A 12 -14.50 -8.83 4.63
CA PHE A 12 -14.39 -7.94 3.48
C PHE A 12 -13.23 -8.36 2.57
N LEU A 13 -12.03 -8.56 3.12
CA LEU A 13 -10.85 -8.99 2.36
C LEU A 13 -11.10 -10.32 1.64
N ARG A 14 -11.68 -11.31 2.31
CA ARG A 14 -12.02 -12.61 1.70
C ARG A 14 -12.95 -12.48 0.50
N ARG A 15 -13.90 -11.55 0.54
CA ARG A 15 -14.83 -11.33 -0.58
C ARG A 15 -14.24 -10.51 -1.71
N ALA A 16 -13.41 -9.52 -1.38
CA ALA A 16 -12.93 -8.52 -2.32
C ALA A 16 -11.64 -8.92 -3.04
N LEU A 17 -10.80 -9.76 -2.41
CA LEU A 17 -9.54 -10.21 -3.00
C LEU A 17 -9.75 -11.12 -4.23
N PRO A 18 -8.87 -11.04 -5.24
CA PRO A 18 -8.80 -11.99 -6.33
C PRO A 18 -8.67 -13.44 -5.81
N GLU A 19 -9.13 -14.40 -6.61
CA GLU A 19 -9.11 -15.81 -6.22
C GLU A 19 -7.71 -16.32 -5.90
N GLU A 20 -6.73 -15.91 -6.68
CA GLU A 20 -5.31 -16.27 -6.49
C GLU A 20 -4.78 -15.83 -5.12
N ASP A 21 -5.13 -14.61 -4.68
CA ASP A 21 -4.75 -14.11 -3.36
C ASP A 21 -5.49 -14.81 -2.24
N ARG A 22 -6.76 -15.17 -2.44
CA ARG A 22 -7.53 -15.94 -1.47
C ARG A 22 -6.98 -17.34 -1.24
N ILE A 23 -6.35 -17.92 -2.27
CA ILE A 23 -5.65 -19.20 -2.17
C ILE A 23 -4.29 -19.03 -1.49
N ALA A 24 -3.57 -17.96 -1.82
CA ALA A 24 -2.22 -17.71 -1.32
C ALA A 24 -2.19 -17.20 0.13
N LEU A 25 -3.21 -16.46 0.56
CA LEU A 25 -3.26 -15.83 1.88
C LEU A 25 -4.09 -16.63 2.87
N SER A 26 -3.46 -17.09 3.95
CA SER A 26 -4.17 -17.72 5.06
C SER A 26 -5.03 -16.70 5.83
N ASP A 27 -6.03 -17.21 6.57
CA ASP A 27 -6.85 -16.39 7.47
C ASP A 27 -6.02 -15.58 8.46
N ALA A 28 -4.96 -16.18 9.00
CA ALA A 28 -4.03 -15.49 9.88
C ALA A 28 -3.27 -14.35 9.17
N ALA A 29 -3.04 -14.45 7.86
CA ALA A 29 -2.44 -13.37 7.09
C ALA A 29 -3.43 -12.22 6.89
N LEU A 30 -4.68 -12.51 6.53
CA LEU A 30 -5.75 -11.51 6.41
C LEU A 30 -6.03 -10.80 7.74
N GLU A 31 -6.02 -11.57 8.84
CA GLU A 31 -6.17 -10.99 10.19
C GLU A 31 -5.02 -10.04 10.53
N ARG A 32 -3.77 -10.37 10.18
CA ARG A 32 -2.63 -9.46 10.38
C ARG A 32 -2.78 -8.16 9.58
N VAL A 33 -3.22 -8.24 8.33
CA VAL A 33 -3.52 -7.06 7.50
C VAL A 33 -4.57 -6.18 8.15
N ALA A 34 -5.71 -6.76 8.52
CA ALA A 34 -6.82 -6.03 9.14
C ALA A 34 -6.41 -5.41 10.49
N ARG A 35 -5.68 -6.15 11.32
CA ARG A 35 -5.19 -5.67 12.62
C ARG A 35 -4.20 -4.51 12.46
N HIS A 36 -3.29 -4.61 11.48
CA HIS A 36 -2.37 -3.53 11.17
C HIS A 36 -3.11 -2.26 10.77
N ALA A 37 -4.02 -2.35 9.80
CA ALA A 37 -4.79 -1.21 9.31
C ALA A 37 -5.59 -0.54 10.43
N LEU A 38 -6.23 -1.32 11.32
CA LEU A 38 -6.91 -0.79 12.52
C LEU A 38 -5.95 -0.07 13.47
N THR A 39 -4.80 -0.68 13.76
CA THR A 39 -3.79 -0.10 14.65
C THR A 39 -3.31 1.26 14.14
N VAL A 40 -2.98 1.34 12.85
CA VAL A 40 -2.48 2.59 12.24
C VAL A 40 -3.59 3.63 12.15
N ARG A 41 -4.85 3.22 11.87
CA ARG A 41 -6.01 4.11 11.90
C ARG A 41 -6.19 4.80 13.25
N GLU A 42 -5.90 4.11 14.34
CA GLU A 42 -5.97 4.68 15.69
C GLU A 42 -4.73 5.51 16.05
N ALA A 43 -3.57 5.11 15.55
CA ALA A 43 -2.29 5.71 15.89
C ALA A 43 -1.98 7.02 15.14
N THR A 44 -2.63 7.26 14.00
CA THR A 44 -2.35 8.43 13.15
C THR A 44 -3.40 9.53 13.30
N PRO A 45 -3.01 10.82 13.23
CA PRO A 45 -3.95 11.93 13.36
C PRO A 45 -5.07 11.93 12.31
N TRP A 46 -4.80 11.42 11.10
CA TRP A 46 -5.73 11.37 9.98
C TRP A 46 -6.64 10.14 9.97
N GLY A 47 -6.27 9.06 10.64
CA GLY A 47 -6.94 7.77 10.49
C GLY A 47 -8.44 7.78 10.79
N ARG A 48 -8.87 8.57 11.79
CA ARG A 48 -10.30 8.69 12.16
C ARG A 48 -11.12 9.54 11.22
N SER A 49 -10.51 10.44 10.47
CA SER A 49 -11.20 11.32 9.51
C SER A 49 -11.47 10.64 8.17
N ILE A 50 -10.83 9.51 7.89
CA ILE A 50 -10.98 8.78 6.64
C ILE A 50 -12.34 8.06 6.63
N PRO A 51 -13.21 8.33 5.62
CA PRO A 51 -14.48 7.63 5.46
C PRO A 51 -14.29 6.12 5.35
N GLU A 52 -15.24 5.35 5.87
CA GLU A 52 -15.12 3.90 5.96
C GLU A 52 -14.88 3.21 4.61
N TRP A 53 -15.57 3.64 3.56
CA TRP A 53 -15.41 3.07 2.22
C TRP A 53 -14.02 3.38 1.63
N ILE A 54 -13.48 4.61 1.85
CA ILE A 54 -12.12 4.97 1.46
C ILE A 54 -11.11 4.12 2.22
N PHE A 55 -11.33 3.93 3.53
CA PHE A 55 -10.44 3.12 4.35
C PHE A 55 -10.38 1.67 3.87
N ARG A 56 -11.52 1.05 3.57
CA ARG A 56 -11.59 -0.34 3.09
C ARG A 56 -10.87 -0.53 1.76
N ASP A 57 -11.11 0.35 0.80
CA ASP A 57 -10.62 0.16 -0.57
C ASP A 57 -9.18 0.64 -0.76
N TYR A 58 -8.75 1.66 0.00
CA TYR A 58 -7.50 2.36 -0.27
C TYR A 58 -6.49 2.36 0.88
N VAL A 59 -6.82 1.78 2.03
CA VAL A 59 -5.89 1.55 3.15
C VAL A 59 -5.82 0.07 3.51
N LEU A 60 -6.97 -0.54 3.77
CA LEU A 60 -7.06 -1.93 4.22
C LEU A 60 -6.67 -2.93 3.12
N PHE A 61 -7.01 -2.63 1.84
CA PHE A 61 -6.84 -3.57 0.73
C PHE A 61 -5.35 -3.78 0.44
N PRO A 62 -4.81 -5.02 0.56
CA PRO A 62 -3.37 -5.27 0.52
C PRO A 62 -2.76 -5.31 -0.88
N ARG A 63 -3.57 -5.60 -1.91
CA ARG A 63 -3.10 -5.67 -3.30
C ARG A 63 -3.06 -4.28 -3.92
N VAL A 64 -2.02 -3.99 -4.66
CA VAL A 64 -1.87 -2.72 -5.41
C VAL A 64 -2.05 -2.95 -6.90
N ASN A 65 -1.37 -3.94 -7.48
CA ASN A 65 -1.38 -4.29 -8.90
C ASN A 65 -1.51 -5.83 -9.05
N ASP A 66 -0.64 -6.46 -9.81
CA ASP A 66 -0.56 -7.90 -10.07
C ASP A 66 0.60 -8.59 -9.33
N GLU A 67 1.24 -7.89 -8.39
CA GLU A 67 2.32 -8.42 -7.57
C GLU A 67 1.89 -9.60 -6.72
N PHE A 68 2.82 -10.51 -6.39
CA PHE A 68 2.58 -11.54 -5.39
C PHE A 68 2.36 -10.93 -4.00
N PRO A 69 1.41 -11.44 -3.21
CA PRO A 69 1.18 -10.97 -1.85
C PRO A 69 2.44 -11.07 -0.98
N GLU A 70 2.79 -9.97 -0.33
CA GLU A 70 3.89 -9.89 0.63
C GLU A 70 3.39 -9.29 1.96
N ALA A 71 4.03 -9.65 3.07
CA ALA A 71 3.66 -9.13 4.40
C ALA A 71 4.35 -7.78 4.69
N TRP A 72 4.13 -6.79 3.86
CA TRP A 72 4.83 -5.50 3.86
C TRP A 72 4.33 -4.49 4.92
N HIS A 73 3.12 -4.63 5.42
CA HIS A 73 2.45 -3.63 6.26
C HIS A 73 3.27 -3.23 7.49
N ALA A 74 3.58 -4.19 8.35
CA ALA A 74 4.30 -3.91 9.59
C ALA A 74 5.77 -3.51 9.36
N PRO A 75 6.57 -4.20 8.53
CA PRO A 75 7.95 -3.79 8.27
C PRO A 75 8.07 -2.37 7.72
N ILE A 76 7.21 -1.98 6.79
CA ILE A 76 7.24 -0.63 6.21
C ILE A 76 6.81 0.41 7.26
N TRP A 77 5.73 0.14 8.00
CA TRP A 77 5.30 1.04 9.08
C TRP A 77 6.38 1.28 10.13
N GLU A 78 7.08 0.24 10.56
CA GLU A 78 8.16 0.37 11.54
C GLU A 78 9.30 1.29 11.07
N SER A 79 9.58 1.30 9.76
CA SER A 79 10.58 2.23 9.18
C SER A 79 10.08 3.66 9.04
N LEU A 80 8.76 3.86 8.94
CA LEU A 80 8.16 5.16 8.68
C LEU A 80 7.68 5.89 9.94
N ARG A 81 7.18 5.18 10.94
CA ARG A 81 6.43 5.77 12.07
C ARG A 81 7.15 6.91 12.79
N ALA A 82 8.48 6.82 12.94
CA ALA A 82 9.25 7.87 13.58
C ALA A 82 9.38 9.13 12.70
N ARG A 83 9.48 8.95 11.38
CA ARG A 83 9.55 10.04 10.39
C ARG A 83 8.24 10.79 10.26
N LEU A 84 7.11 10.09 10.46
CA LEU A 84 5.76 10.65 10.28
C LEU A 84 5.20 11.28 11.56
N ALA A 85 5.90 11.19 12.69
CA ALA A 85 5.42 11.70 13.96
C ALA A 85 5.22 13.23 13.92
N GLY A 86 4.02 13.69 14.26
CA GLY A 86 3.67 15.10 14.31
C GLY A 86 3.33 15.76 12.98
N LEU A 87 3.40 15.03 11.86
CA LEU A 87 3.07 15.55 10.53
C LEU A 87 1.54 15.52 10.30
N SER A 88 1.06 16.42 9.45
CA SER A 88 -0.26 16.30 8.81
C SER A 88 -0.24 15.18 7.77
N MET A 89 -1.42 14.74 7.30
CA MET A 89 -1.53 13.68 6.29
C MET A 89 -0.81 14.06 4.98
N ILE A 90 -0.89 15.31 4.56
CA ILE A 90 -0.22 15.80 3.35
C ILE A 90 1.31 15.75 3.52
N GLU A 91 1.82 16.28 4.62
CA GLU A 91 3.26 16.23 4.92
C GLU A 91 3.76 14.79 5.05
N ALA A 92 2.97 13.92 5.69
CA ALA A 92 3.28 12.50 5.80
C ALA A 92 3.31 11.81 4.44
N ALA A 93 2.38 12.11 3.53
CA ALA A 93 2.39 11.56 2.18
C ALA A 93 3.64 11.99 1.39
N LEU A 94 4.05 13.25 1.50
CA LEU A 94 5.29 13.75 0.89
C LEU A 94 6.52 13.08 1.50
N GLU A 95 6.57 12.90 2.82
CA GLU A 95 7.67 12.24 3.51
C GLU A 95 7.78 10.75 3.13
N VAL A 96 6.65 10.05 2.97
CA VAL A 96 6.63 8.67 2.44
C VAL A 96 7.18 8.61 1.03
N ASN A 97 6.86 9.59 0.17
CA ASN A 97 7.42 9.65 -1.18
C ASN A 97 8.94 9.87 -1.17
N VAL A 98 9.45 10.75 -0.30
CA VAL A 98 10.89 10.95 -0.09
C VAL A 98 11.54 9.65 0.38
N TRP A 99 10.94 8.98 1.38
CA TRP A 99 11.43 7.69 1.87
C TRP A 99 11.50 6.64 0.76
N CYS A 100 10.50 6.53 -0.10
CA CYS A 100 10.54 5.62 -1.25
C CYS A 100 11.70 5.94 -2.20
N ALA A 101 11.92 7.22 -2.52
CA ALA A 101 13.02 7.67 -3.39
C ALA A 101 14.41 7.41 -2.79
N GLU A 102 14.54 7.39 -1.46
CA GLU A 102 15.78 7.01 -0.77
C GLU A 102 16.07 5.49 -0.85
N HIS A 103 15.03 4.65 -1.08
CA HIS A 103 15.14 3.20 -1.02
C HIS A 103 15.01 2.50 -2.37
N ALA A 104 14.51 3.16 -3.38
CA ALA A 104 14.38 2.59 -4.72
C ALA A 104 14.61 3.67 -5.78
N THR A 105 15.30 3.29 -6.86
CA THR A 105 15.54 4.13 -8.03
C THR A 105 14.97 3.47 -9.28
N TYR A 106 14.64 4.29 -10.27
CA TYR A 106 14.14 3.76 -11.54
C TYR A 106 15.20 2.91 -12.23
N GLN A 107 14.81 1.70 -12.58
CA GLN A 107 15.58 0.80 -13.43
C GLN A 107 14.63 -0.10 -14.20
N SER A 108 14.92 -0.32 -15.49
CA SER A 108 14.19 -1.30 -16.28
C SER A 108 14.36 -2.70 -15.68
N THR A 109 13.25 -3.38 -15.46
CA THR A 109 13.19 -4.74 -14.91
C THR A 109 12.47 -5.69 -15.89
N ASP A 110 12.23 -6.93 -15.50
CA ASP A 110 11.40 -7.85 -16.29
C ASP A 110 9.91 -7.42 -16.27
N ASN A 111 9.07 -8.12 -17.01
CA ASN A 111 7.65 -7.74 -17.19
C ASN A 111 6.76 -8.04 -15.98
N ARG A 112 7.29 -8.63 -14.90
CA ARG A 112 6.52 -8.96 -13.70
C ARG A 112 6.63 -7.85 -12.69
N THR A 113 5.51 -7.42 -12.14
CA THR A 113 5.49 -6.46 -11.04
C THR A 113 6.01 -7.13 -9.76
N ALA A 114 7.08 -6.59 -9.21
CA ALA A 114 7.60 -7.05 -7.92
C ALA A 114 6.82 -6.44 -6.77
N GLY A 115 6.62 -7.23 -5.71
CA GLY A 115 5.98 -6.75 -4.49
C GLY A 115 6.86 -5.73 -3.72
N PRO A 116 6.26 -4.96 -2.79
CA PRO A 116 6.92 -3.86 -2.10
C PRO A 116 8.22 -4.24 -1.37
N LEU A 117 8.24 -5.36 -0.66
CA LEU A 117 9.45 -5.83 0.02
C LEU A 117 10.52 -6.30 -0.95
N THR A 118 10.12 -6.82 -2.10
CA THR A 118 11.05 -7.22 -3.15
C THR A 118 11.70 -6.00 -3.79
N VAL A 119 10.93 -4.92 -4.05
CA VAL A 119 11.47 -3.64 -4.54
C VAL A 119 12.45 -3.05 -3.54
N LEU A 120 12.11 -3.01 -2.25
CA LEU A 120 13.02 -2.55 -1.18
C LEU A 120 14.33 -3.35 -1.13
N ARG A 121 14.27 -4.68 -1.26
CA ARG A 121 15.49 -5.51 -1.28
C ARG A 121 16.35 -5.29 -2.50
N ARG A 122 15.75 -4.99 -3.66
CA ARG A 122 16.46 -4.74 -4.92
C ARG A 122 17.02 -3.32 -5.00
N GLY A 123 16.39 -2.37 -4.32
CA GLY A 123 16.70 -0.94 -4.40
C GLY A 123 16.35 -0.31 -5.75
N CYS A 124 15.55 -0.97 -6.58
CA CYS A 124 15.17 -0.47 -7.89
C CYS A 124 13.89 -1.10 -8.42
N GLY A 125 13.26 -0.42 -9.39
CA GLY A 125 12.08 -0.88 -10.09
C GLY A 125 11.70 0.03 -11.25
N ARG A 126 10.78 -0.44 -12.11
CA ARG A 126 10.11 0.42 -13.10
C ARG A 126 9.06 1.30 -12.41
N CYS A 127 8.47 2.22 -13.16
CA CYS A 127 7.38 3.07 -12.66
C CYS A 127 6.23 2.26 -12.00
N GLY A 128 5.88 1.10 -12.55
CA GLY A 128 4.89 0.19 -11.96
C GLY A 128 5.29 -0.35 -10.60
N GLU A 129 6.56 -0.70 -10.41
CA GLU A 129 7.09 -1.24 -9.16
C GLU A 129 7.36 -0.13 -8.12
N GLU A 130 7.88 1.03 -8.55
CA GLU A 130 8.05 2.19 -7.67
C GLU A 130 6.70 2.70 -7.15
N SER A 131 5.68 2.79 -8.01
CA SER A 131 4.33 3.19 -7.60
C SER A 131 3.62 2.11 -6.75
N THR A 132 3.92 0.83 -6.95
CA THR A 132 3.47 -0.24 -6.04
C THR A 132 4.08 -0.09 -4.65
N LEU A 133 5.39 0.18 -4.56
CA LEU A 133 6.06 0.45 -3.28
C LEU A 133 5.47 1.67 -2.58
N LEU A 134 5.31 2.79 -3.30
CA LEU A 134 4.77 4.02 -2.73
C LEU A 134 3.33 3.84 -2.25
N THR A 135 2.47 3.17 -3.04
CA THR A 135 1.09 2.88 -2.63
C THR A 135 1.05 2.02 -1.37
N ALA A 136 1.87 0.96 -1.32
CA ALA A 136 1.96 0.10 -0.14
C ALA A 136 2.48 0.85 1.10
N ALA A 137 3.49 1.70 0.93
CA ALA A 137 4.06 2.50 2.02
C ALA A 137 3.05 3.51 2.59
N LEU A 138 2.29 4.19 1.72
CA LEU A 138 1.19 5.07 2.11
C LEU A 138 0.10 4.31 2.88
N ARG A 139 -0.34 3.16 2.36
CA ARG A 139 -1.34 2.31 3.02
C ARG A 139 -0.83 1.77 4.36
N ALA A 140 0.46 1.39 4.44
CA ALA A 140 1.09 0.99 5.70
C ALA A 140 1.05 2.09 6.77
N ALA A 141 1.11 3.36 6.33
CA ALA A 141 0.97 4.53 7.19
C ALA A 141 -0.49 4.98 7.40
N GLY A 142 -1.47 4.22 6.91
CA GLY A 142 -2.89 4.56 7.04
C GLY A 142 -3.33 5.71 6.14
N ILE A 143 -2.58 6.04 5.10
CA ILE A 143 -2.91 7.08 4.13
C ILE A 143 -3.56 6.41 2.91
N PRO A 144 -4.79 6.80 2.53
CA PRO A 144 -5.47 6.20 1.39
C PRO A 144 -4.77 6.52 0.08
N ALA A 145 -4.39 5.48 -0.65
CA ALA A 145 -3.65 5.63 -1.90
C ALA A 145 -4.02 4.55 -2.91
N ARG A 146 -3.88 4.89 -4.18
CA ARG A 146 -4.03 3.96 -5.30
C ARG A 146 -2.94 4.17 -6.35
N GLN A 147 -2.56 3.10 -7.01
CA GLN A 147 -1.78 3.18 -8.22
C GLN A 147 -2.70 3.57 -9.39
N MET A 148 -2.21 4.44 -10.23
CA MET A 148 -2.81 4.81 -11.51
C MET A 148 -1.92 4.33 -12.65
N TYR A 149 -2.53 4.04 -13.79
CA TYR A 149 -1.82 3.52 -14.95
C TYR A 149 -2.37 4.12 -16.25
N SER A 150 -1.46 4.62 -17.08
CA SER A 150 -1.75 4.98 -18.46
C SER A 150 -1.06 3.98 -19.39
N PRO A 151 -1.80 3.20 -20.18
CA PRO A 151 -1.20 2.23 -21.08
C PRO A 151 -0.45 2.89 -22.25
N ARG A 152 -0.77 4.15 -22.54
CA ARG A 152 -0.17 4.93 -23.62
C ARG A 152 -0.38 6.42 -23.39
N TRP A 153 0.66 7.20 -23.57
CA TRP A 153 0.56 8.65 -23.59
C TRP A 153 0.02 9.17 -24.93
N ALA A 154 -0.62 10.34 -24.91
CA ALA A 154 -1.13 10.97 -26.14
C ALA A 154 -0.03 11.37 -27.13
N HIS A 155 1.18 11.59 -26.64
CA HIS A 155 2.32 12.12 -27.39
C HIS A 155 3.44 11.10 -27.66
N CYS A 156 3.37 9.91 -27.08
CA CYS A 156 4.37 8.86 -27.26
C CYS A 156 3.77 7.47 -27.05
N ASP A 157 4.42 6.46 -27.61
CA ASP A 157 4.00 5.06 -27.48
C ASP A 157 4.66 4.40 -26.27
N ASP A 158 4.43 4.98 -25.11
CA ASP A 158 4.97 4.50 -23.83
C ASP A 158 3.89 4.53 -22.75
N ASN A 159 4.04 3.69 -21.75
CA ASN A 159 3.14 3.60 -20.62
C ASN A 159 3.74 4.26 -19.37
N HIS A 160 2.89 4.56 -18.39
CA HIS A 160 3.34 5.10 -17.11
C HIS A 160 2.42 4.68 -15.97
N ALA A 161 3.01 4.51 -14.79
CA ALA A 161 2.29 4.33 -13.54
C ALA A 161 2.70 5.40 -12.53
N TRP A 162 1.73 5.87 -11.74
CA TRP A 162 1.93 6.85 -10.66
C TRP A 162 0.99 6.57 -9.50
N VAL A 163 1.04 7.38 -8.45
CA VAL A 163 0.20 7.22 -7.26
C VAL A 163 -0.68 8.44 -7.06
N GLU A 164 -1.93 8.19 -6.73
CA GLU A 164 -2.87 9.19 -6.23
C GLU A 164 -3.18 8.95 -4.76
N VAL A 165 -3.23 10.04 -3.99
CA VAL A 165 -3.56 10.06 -2.56
C VAL A 165 -4.88 10.81 -2.39
N TRP A 166 -5.73 10.28 -1.50
CA TRP A 166 -7.05 10.88 -1.23
C TRP A 166 -6.95 12.11 -0.34
#